data_7cb0c736d00fbb97b347801d97600cc5
#
_entry.id   7cb0c736d00fbb97b347801d97600cc5
#
_cell.length_a   1.000
_cell.length_b   1.000
_cell.length_c   1.000
_cell.angle_alpha   90.00
_cell.angle_beta   90.00
_cell.angle_gamma   90.00
#
_symmetry.space_group_name_H-M   'P 1'
#
loop_
_entity.id
_entity.type
_entity.pdbx_description
1 polymer ?
#
loop_
_entity_poly.entity_id
_entity_poly.type
_entity_poly.pdbx_seq_one_letter_code
_entity_poly.pdbx_strand_id
1 'polypeptide(L)'
;MQSAVNEFYTPRHIDVTELSSTRSKVVLEPLERGFGHTLGNALRRILLSSMPGCAITEVKIDGVQHEYSAIEGVQEDVIEILLNLKGVAVIMHGKDQVELTLSKKGAGVVTAGDIQVDHEVEIKNPDHVIANITGDKSLNMKLTVSRGRGYEPADQRHSDEEETRAIGRLQLDASFSPVKRLAYSVESARVEQRTDLDKLVLDLETNGTIEPEEAIRRAATILQQQLAVFVDLEGEKEAEPVRKEEEIDPVLLRPVDDLELTVRSANCLKAENIYYIGDLIQRTEVELLKTPNLGKKSLTEIKDILASRGLSLGMRLENWPPASLRSDDK
;
A
#
# COMPACT_ATOMS: atom_id res chain seq x y z
N MET A 1 5.65 39.04 21.63
CA MET A 1 4.26 38.57 21.84
C MET A 1 3.35 38.86 20.64
N GLN A 2 3.84 38.74 19.42
CA GLN A 2 3.06 39.01 18.19
C GLN A 2 2.95 37.82 17.21
N SER A 3 3.45 36.62 17.58
CA SER A 3 3.43 35.45 16.65
C SER A 3 2.30 34.45 16.91
N ALA A 4 1.48 34.61 17.95
CA ALA A 4 0.42 33.65 18.29
C ALA A 4 -0.94 33.88 17.58
N VAL A 5 -1.07 34.94 16.78
CA VAL A 5 -2.38 35.32 16.19
C VAL A 5 -2.64 34.64 14.84
N ASN A 6 -1.64 34.02 14.23
CA ASN A 6 -1.74 33.43 12.87
C ASN A 6 -1.57 31.91 12.81
N GLU A 7 -1.46 31.20 13.92
CA GLU A 7 -1.42 29.74 13.89
C GLU A 7 -2.85 29.17 13.89
N PHE A 8 -3.18 28.42 12.83
CA PHE A 8 -4.44 27.66 12.76
C PHE A 8 -4.46 26.57 13.84
N TYR A 9 -5.58 26.45 14.54
CA TYR A 9 -5.79 25.32 15.42
C TYR A 9 -5.90 24.03 14.59
N THR A 10 -5.00 23.10 14.86
CA THR A 10 -5.01 21.77 14.24
C THR A 10 -5.34 20.71 15.29
N PRO A 11 -6.22 19.76 15.00
CA PRO A 11 -6.51 18.67 15.92
C PRO A 11 -5.24 17.84 16.14
N ARG A 12 -4.92 17.55 17.40
CA ARG A 12 -3.75 16.74 17.77
C ARG A 12 -4.11 15.28 18.00
N HIS A 13 -5.37 15.01 18.33
CA HIS A 13 -5.89 13.69 18.65
C HIS A 13 -7.18 13.44 17.88
N ILE A 14 -7.40 12.18 17.59
CA ILE A 14 -8.64 11.66 17.02
C ILE A 14 -9.27 10.80 18.10
N ASP A 15 -10.48 11.16 18.55
CA ASP A 15 -11.22 10.36 19.50
C ASP A 15 -12.10 9.35 18.73
N VAL A 16 -11.81 8.06 18.91
CA VAL A 16 -12.55 6.98 18.27
C VAL A 16 -13.40 6.27 19.32
N THR A 17 -14.72 6.28 19.13
CA THR A 17 -15.67 5.52 19.93
C THR A 17 -16.22 4.38 19.10
N GLU A 18 -15.83 3.16 19.40
CA GLU A 18 -16.34 1.96 18.76
C GLU A 18 -17.78 1.70 19.22
N LEU A 19 -18.72 1.62 18.27
CA LEU A 19 -20.12 1.27 18.50
C LEU A 19 -20.40 -0.21 18.23
N SER A 20 -19.68 -0.78 17.25
CA SER A 20 -19.64 -2.20 16.94
C SER A 20 -18.33 -2.53 16.24
N SER A 21 -18.05 -3.81 15.95
CA SER A 21 -16.87 -4.26 15.20
C SER A 21 -16.72 -3.62 13.81
N THR A 22 -17.82 -3.13 13.23
CA THR A 22 -17.85 -2.53 11.89
C THR A 22 -18.27 -1.06 11.89
N ARG A 23 -18.66 -0.49 13.06
CA ARG A 23 -19.15 0.87 13.15
C ARG A 23 -18.47 1.65 14.25
N SER A 24 -17.95 2.82 13.92
CA SER A 24 -17.31 3.73 14.86
C SER A 24 -17.75 5.16 14.65
N LYS A 25 -17.78 5.90 15.76
CA LYS A 25 -17.95 7.34 15.78
C LYS A 25 -16.58 7.97 16.01
N VAL A 26 -16.17 8.83 15.10
CA VAL A 26 -14.86 9.47 15.13
C VAL A 26 -15.03 10.98 15.26
N VAL A 27 -14.34 11.57 16.23
CA VAL A 27 -14.42 12.99 16.55
C VAL A 27 -13.08 13.65 16.33
N LEU A 28 -13.08 14.75 15.59
CA LEU A 28 -11.90 15.62 15.38
C LEU A 28 -12.22 17.01 15.90
N GLU A 29 -11.50 17.43 16.91
CA GLU A 29 -11.57 18.75 17.50
C GLU A 29 -10.23 19.18 18.11
N PRO A 30 -9.90 20.50 18.21
CA PRO A 30 -10.61 21.61 17.57
C PRO A 30 -10.19 21.83 16.12
N LEU A 31 -11.09 22.32 15.30
CA LEU A 31 -10.85 22.79 13.94
C LEU A 31 -11.19 24.27 13.84
N GLU A 32 -10.51 25.01 12.98
CA GLU A 32 -10.90 26.38 12.69
C GLU A 32 -12.29 26.41 12.00
N ARG A 33 -13.01 27.50 12.20
CA ARG A 33 -14.36 27.69 11.68
C ARG A 33 -14.43 27.45 10.17
N GLY A 34 -15.34 26.57 9.76
CA GLY A 34 -15.58 26.17 8.37
C GLY A 34 -14.79 24.93 7.91
N PHE A 35 -13.66 24.60 8.58
CA PHE A 35 -12.88 23.42 8.23
C PHE A 35 -13.61 22.11 8.53
N GLY A 36 -14.51 22.09 9.51
CA GLY A 36 -15.35 20.92 9.78
C GLY A 36 -16.15 20.48 8.57
N HIS A 37 -16.81 21.40 7.88
CA HIS A 37 -17.55 21.10 6.66
C HIS A 37 -16.64 20.77 5.47
N THR A 38 -15.55 21.48 5.29
CA THR A 38 -14.58 21.25 4.20
C THR A 38 -13.98 19.86 4.29
N LEU A 39 -13.43 19.51 5.45
CA LEU A 39 -12.80 18.20 5.68
C LEU A 39 -13.84 17.07 5.72
N GLY A 40 -14.99 17.30 6.38
CA GLY A 40 -16.05 16.30 6.48
C GLY A 40 -16.59 15.89 5.11
N ASN A 41 -16.85 16.88 4.22
CA ASN A 41 -17.31 16.59 2.86
C ASN A 41 -16.22 15.93 2.00
N ALA A 42 -14.98 16.40 2.09
CA ALA A 42 -13.86 15.81 1.34
C ALA A 42 -13.62 14.34 1.75
N LEU A 43 -13.51 14.08 3.05
CA LEU A 43 -13.35 12.72 3.58
C LEU A 43 -14.54 11.81 3.23
N ARG A 44 -15.78 12.33 3.34
CA ARG A 44 -16.96 11.57 2.96
C ARG A 44 -16.89 11.12 1.50
N ARG A 45 -16.54 12.00 0.59
CA ARG A 45 -16.45 11.67 -0.84
C ARG A 45 -15.38 10.61 -1.10
N ILE A 46 -14.21 10.77 -0.50
CA ILE A 46 -13.10 9.83 -0.68
C ILE A 46 -13.44 8.46 -0.10
N LEU A 47 -13.99 8.42 1.12
CA LEU A 47 -14.37 7.17 1.80
C LEU A 47 -15.42 6.37 1.01
N LEU A 48 -16.36 7.04 0.36
CA LEU A 48 -17.43 6.37 -0.40
C LEU A 48 -17.01 5.99 -1.82
N SER A 49 -16.15 6.76 -2.49
CA SER A 49 -15.88 6.59 -3.92
C SER A 49 -14.45 6.19 -4.28
N SER A 50 -13.47 6.39 -3.40
CA SER A 50 -12.06 6.27 -3.78
C SER A 50 -11.29 5.20 -3.01
N MET A 51 -11.92 4.57 -2.03
CA MET A 51 -11.31 3.50 -1.25
C MET A 51 -11.15 2.23 -2.09
N PRO A 52 -9.98 1.60 -2.08
CA PRO A 52 -9.79 0.31 -2.73
C PRO A 52 -10.48 -0.80 -1.95
N GLY A 53 -11.00 -1.79 -2.66
CA GLY A 53 -11.62 -2.97 -2.08
C GLY A 53 -11.72 -4.11 -3.08
N CYS A 54 -12.39 -5.19 -2.69
CA CYS A 54 -12.60 -6.36 -3.52
C CYS A 54 -14.09 -6.66 -3.64
N ALA A 55 -14.52 -7.13 -4.80
CA ALA A 55 -15.90 -7.50 -5.06
C ALA A 55 -15.98 -8.67 -6.04
N ILE A 56 -17.08 -9.42 -5.98
CA ILE A 56 -17.42 -10.44 -6.99
C ILE A 56 -17.88 -9.70 -8.24
N THR A 57 -17.18 -9.92 -9.34
CA THR A 57 -17.42 -9.25 -10.62
C THR A 57 -18.14 -10.12 -11.63
N GLU A 58 -17.89 -11.44 -11.59
CA GLU A 58 -18.52 -12.41 -12.48
C GLU A 58 -18.89 -13.68 -11.74
N VAL A 59 -19.95 -14.32 -12.22
CA VAL A 59 -20.44 -15.60 -11.68
C VAL A 59 -20.79 -16.52 -12.83
N LYS A 60 -20.40 -17.77 -12.72
CA LYS A 60 -20.84 -18.86 -13.60
C LYS A 60 -21.53 -19.91 -12.75
N ILE A 61 -22.83 -20.12 -12.99
CA ILE A 61 -23.66 -21.11 -12.29
C ILE A 61 -23.91 -22.28 -13.24
N ASP A 62 -23.72 -23.50 -12.75
CA ASP A 62 -23.95 -24.69 -13.56
C ASP A 62 -25.43 -24.78 -13.97
N GLY A 63 -25.68 -24.96 -15.29
CA GLY A 63 -27.02 -25.06 -15.83
C GLY A 63 -27.76 -23.74 -16.08
N VAL A 64 -27.13 -22.59 -15.78
CA VAL A 64 -27.69 -21.25 -16.01
C VAL A 64 -27.02 -20.58 -17.20
N GLN A 65 -27.81 -20.02 -18.12
CA GLN A 65 -27.33 -19.34 -19.32
C GLN A 65 -27.51 -17.82 -19.27
N HIS A 66 -28.50 -17.33 -18.51
CA HIS A 66 -28.83 -15.92 -18.37
C HIS A 66 -29.43 -15.62 -17.00
N GLU A 67 -29.39 -14.38 -16.56
CA GLU A 67 -29.81 -13.90 -15.24
C GLU A 67 -31.33 -14.06 -14.96
N TYR A 68 -32.16 -14.12 -15.99
CA TYR A 68 -33.63 -14.25 -15.86
C TYR A 68 -34.10 -15.70 -15.75
N SER A 69 -33.24 -16.61 -15.30
CA SER A 69 -33.60 -18.01 -15.12
C SER A 69 -33.86 -18.34 -13.65
N ALA A 70 -34.59 -19.43 -13.42
CA ALA A 70 -34.76 -20.03 -12.11
C ALA A 70 -34.03 -21.35 -12.04
N ILE A 71 -33.50 -21.70 -10.88
CA ILE A 71 -32.79 -22.96 -10.63
C ILE A 71 -33.73 -23.92 -9.93
N GLU A 72 -33.97 -25.08 -10.53
CA GLU A 72 -34.85 -26.07 -9.93
C GLU A 72 -34.31 -26.56 -8.58
N GLY A 73 -35.13 -26.42 -7.52
CA GLY A 73 -34.74 -26.81 -6.16
C GLY A 73 -34.00 -25.73 -5.38
N VAL A 74 -33.90 -24.53 -5.89
CA VAL A 74 -33.45 -23.34 -5.18
C VAL A 74 -34.64 -22.38 -5.05
N GLN A 75 -34.75 -21.73 -3.89
CA GLN A 75 -35.87 -20.86 -3.59
C GLN A 75 -35.79 -19.54 -4.34
N GLU A 76 -34.59 -18.96 -4.36
CA GLU A 76 -34.26 -17.69 -5.01
C GLU A 76 -34.09 -17.88 -6.50
N ASP A 77 -34.44 -16.86 -7.26
CA ASP A 77 -34.08 -16.76 -8.68
C ASP A 77 -32.61 -16.34 -8.84
N VAL A 78 -32.10 -16.44 -10.08
CA VAL A 78 -30.69 -16.12 -10.35
C VAL A 78 -30.40 -14.66 -10.05
N ILE A 79 -31.31 -13.73 -10.31
CA ILE A 79 -31.12 -12.29 -10.00
C ILE A 79 -30.97 -12.08 -8.49
N GLU A 80 -31.81 -12.73 -7.67
CA GLU A 80 -31.70 -12.62 -6.20
C GLU A 80 -30.37 -13.20 -5.71
N ILE A 81 -29.92 -14.34 -6.27
CA ILE A 81 -28.60 -14.90 -5.94
C ILE A 81 -27.48 -13.90 -6.30
N LEU A 82 -27.54 -13.27 -7.48
CA LEU A 82 -26.55 -12.26 -7.88
C LEU A 82 -26.54 -11.05 -6.95
N LEU A 83 -27.73 -10.59 -6.53
CA LEU A 83 -27.86 -9.48 -5.57
C LEU A 83 -27.30 -9.85 -4.19
N ASN A 84 -27.54 -11.08 -3.72
CA ASN A 84 -26.99 -11.58 -2.47
C ASN A 84 -25.46 -11.70 -2.54
N LEU A 85 -24.90 -12.15 -3.66
CA LEU A 85 -23.46 -12.22 -3.86
C LEU A 85 -22.75 -10.85 -3.80
N LYS A 86 -23.43 -9.76 -4.18
CA LYS A 86 -22.89 -8.38 -4.01
C LYS A 86 -22.68 -8.01 -2.53
N GLY A 87 -23.36 -8.68 -1.61
CA GLY A 87 -23.24 -8.46 -0.15
C GLY A 87 -22.03 -9.19 0.48
N VAL A 88 -21.37 -10.08 -0.23
CA VAL A 88 -20.23 -10.84 0.30
C VAL A 88 -19.00 -9.93 0.47
N ALA A 89 -18.47 -9.86 1.69
CA ALA A 89 -17.31 -9.04 2.04
C ALA A 89 -16.01 -9.86 1.91
N VAL A 90 -15.23 -9.59 0.89
CA VAL A 90 -14.01 -10.34 0.52
C VAL A 90 -12.78 -9.49 0.70
N ILE A 91 -11.71 -10.07 1.26
CA ILE A 91 -10.35 -9.51 1.27
C ILE A 91 -9.48 -10.41 0.41
N MET A 92 -8.65 -9.81 -0.47
CA MET A 92 -7.65 -10.52 -1.26
C MET A 92 -6.24 -10.02 -0.94
N HIS A 93 -5.30 -10.94 -0.86
CA HIS A 93 -3.89 -10.68 -0.63
C HIS A 93 -3.08 -11.04 -1.88
N GLY A 94 -2.32 -10.08 -2.39
CA GLY A 94 -1.28 -10.31 -3.40
C GLY A 94 -1.73 -10.38 -4.86
N LYS A 95 -2.97 -10.76 -5.18
CA LYS A 95 -3.49 -10.84 -6.57
C LYS A 95 -4.53 -9.78 -6.85
N ASP A 96 -4.71 -9.43 -8.12
CA ASP A 96 -5.74 -8.49 -8.56
C ASP A 96 -7.06 -9.20 -8.94
N GLN A 97 -6.98 -10.48 -9.27
CA GLN A 97 -8.14 -11.30 -9.61
C GLN A 97 -7.93 -12.76 -9.16
N VAL A 98 -8.99 -13.38 -8.63
CA VAL A 98 -9.00 -14.77 -8.16
C VAL A 98 -10.32 -15.42 -8.52
N GLU A 99 -10.30 -16.70 -8.95
CA GLU A 99 -11.49 -17.53 -9.12
C GLU A 99 -11.72 -18.38 -7.87
N LEU A 100 -12.93 -18.30 -7.32
CA LEU A 100 -13.40 -19.10 -6.18
C LEU A 100 -14.50 -20.06 -6.63
N THR A 101 -14.67 -21.15 -5.90
CA THR A 101 -15.74 -22.12 -6.18
C THR A 101 -16.66 -22.25 -4.97
N LEU A 102 -17.96 -22.33 -5.22
CA LEU A 102 -18.95 -22.68 -4.24
C LEU A 102 -19.65 -23.95 -4.70
N SER A 103 -19.68 -24.95 -3.84
CA SER A 103 -20.37 -26.22 -4.13
C SER A 103 -21.07 -26.69 -2.87
N LYS A 104 -22.42 -26.75 -2.91
CA LYS A 104 -23.25 -27.25 -1.82
C LYS A 104 -24.27 -28.24 -2.34
N LYS A 105 -24.43 -29.35 -1.66
CA LYS A 105 -25.37 -30.41 -2.00
C LYS A 105 -26.35 -30.65 -0.86
N GLY A 106 -27.62 -30.89 -1.21
CA GLY A 106 -28.70 -31.18 -0.27
C GLY A 106 -29.42 -29.93 0.24
N ALA A 107 -30.60 -30.12 0.80
CA ALA A 107 -31.43 -29.05 1.34
C ALA A 107 -30.75 -28.28 2.46
N GLY A 108 -30.80 -26.95 2.40
CA GLY A 108 -30.22 -26.07 3.41
C GLY A 108 -29.88 -24.68 2.90
N VAL A 109 -29.47 -23.83 3.82
CA VAL A 109 -29.05 -22.45 3.53
C VAL A 109 -27.63 -22.45 2.98
N VAL A 110 -27.43 -21.82 1.85
CA VAL A 110 -26.09 -21.57 1.26
C VAL A 110 -25.61 -20.22 1.75
N THR A 111 -24.46 -20.22 2.42
CA THR A 111 -23.88 -19.00 2.99
C THR A 111 -22.55 -18.67 2.34
N ALA A 112 -22.07 -17.45 2.58
CA ALA A 112 -20.74 -17.05 2.11
C ALA A 112 -19.60 -17.94 2.65
N GLY A 113 -19.80 -18.56 3.83
CA GLY A 113 -18.87 -19.52 4.41
C GLY A 113 -18.74 -20.86 3.66
N ASP A 114 -19.70 -21.17 2.76
CA ASP A 114 -19.63 -22.35 1.89
C ASP A 114 -18.72 -22.13 0.66
N ILE A 115 -18.26 -20.91 0.42
CA ILE A 115 -17.31 -20.59 -0.66
C ILE A 115 -15.95 -21.18 -0.28
N GLN A 116 -15.39 -21.96 -1.18
CA GLN A 116 -14.05 -22.52 -1.01
C GLN A 116 -13.02 -21.42 -1.26
N VAL A 117 -12.37 -20.96 -0.20
CA VAL A 117 -11.35 -19.91 -0.25
C VAL A 117 -9.97 -20.53 -0.20
N ASP A 118 -9.04 -19.93 -0.91
CA ASP A 118 -7.61 -20.23 -0.82
C ASP A 118 -6.97 -19.34 0.28
N HIS A 119 -5.74 -19.62 0.67
CA HIS A 119 -5.00 -18.85 1.69
C HIS A 119 -4.81 -17.35 1.33
N GLU A 120 -5.02 -16.99 0.07
CA GLU A 120 -4.94 -15.61 -0.43
C GLU A 120 -6.25 -14.82 -0.29
N VAL A 121 -7.36 -15.48 0.08
CA VAL A 121 -8.69 -14.87 0.15
C VAL A 121 -9.33 -15.13 1.49
N GLU A 122 -9.92 -14.10 2.09
CA GLU A 122 -10.65 -14.18 3.34
C GLU A 122 -12.06 -13.58 3.19
N ILE A 123 -13.08 -14.28 3.71
CA ILE A 123 -14.47 -13.79 3.77
C ILE A 123 -14.76 -13.31 5.18
N LYS A 124 -15.15 -12.04 5.32
CA LYS A 124 -15.41 -11.41 6.62
C LYS A 124 -16.82 -11.61 7.15
N ASN A 125 -17.77 -11.95 6.28
CA ASN A 125 -19.17 -12.19 6.65
C ASN A 125 -19.63 -13.61 6.25
N PRO A 126 -19.09 -14.67 6.85
CA PRO A 126 -19.38 -16.07 6.45
C PRO A 126 -20.84 -16.44 6.61
N ASP A 127 -21.58 -15.79 7.53
CA ASP A 127 -22.99 -16.07 7.78
C ASP A 127 -23.95 -15.40 6.77
N HIS A 128 -23.41 -14.63 5.80
CA HIS A 128 -24.24 -13.97 4.80
C HIS A 128 -24.90 -15.00 3.88
N VAL A 129 -26.24 -14.96 3.82
CA VAL A 129 -27.04 -15.91 3.04
C VAL A 129 -26.96 -15.55 1.55
N ILE A 130 -26.67 -16.54 0.72
CA ILE A 130 -26.62 -16.41 -0.74
C ILE A 130 -27.88 -17.01 -1.36
N ALA A 131 -28.26 -18.24 -0.97
CA ALA A 131 -29.41 -18.94 -1.50
C ALA A 131 -29.94 -20.01 -0.52
N ASN A 132 -31.16 -20.52 -0.75
CA ASN A 132 -31.76 -21.60 0.01
C ASN A 132 -32.06 -22.77 -0.94
N ILE A 133 -31.46 -23.93 -0.68
CA ILE A 133 -31.73 -25.17 -1.43
C ILE A 133 -32.87 -25.90 -0.73
N THR A 134 -33.99 -26.15 -1.47
CA THR A 134 -35.20 -26.75 -0.92
C THR A 134 -35.32 -28.25 -1.20
N GLY A 135 -34.45 -28.80 -2.07
CA GLY A 135 -34.51 -30.20 -2.51
C GLY A 135 -33.14 -30.91 -2.42
N ASP A 136 -33.09 -32.17 -2.86
CA ASP A 136 -31.85 -32.91 -2.97
C ASP A 136 -31.11 -32.55 -4.29
N LYS A 137 -30.82 -31.28 -4.45
CA LYS A 137 -30.09 -30.72 -5.58
C LYS A 137 -28.74 -30.20 -5.15
N SER A 138 -27.84 -29.99 -6.09
CA SER A 138 -26.55 -29.35 -5.84
C SER A 138 -26.50 -28.00 -6.52
N LEU A 139 -26.01 -26.99 -5.82
CA LEU A 139 -25.71 -25.68 -6.36
C LEU A 139 -24.19 -25.54 -6.50
N ASN A 140 -23.71 -25.46 -7.74
CA ASN A 140 -22.31 -25.25 -8.06
C ASN A 140 -22.16 -23.95 -8.79
N MET A 141 -21.23 -23.12 -8.35
CA MET A 141 -20.90 -21.86 -9.03
C MET A 141 -19.40 -21.54 -8.93
N LYS A 142 -18.93 -20.85 -9.95
CA LYS A 142 -17.60 -20.26 -9.98
C LYS A 142 -17.76 -18.75 -9.87
N LEU A 143 -17.00 -18.13 -8.97
CA LEU A 143 -17.06 -16.73 -8.64
C LEU A 143 -15.72 -16.10 -9.01
N THR A 144 -15.73 -15.04 -9.79
CA THR A 144 -14.55 -14.25 -10.07
C THR A 144 -14.56 -13.04 -9.18
N VAL A 145 -13.56 -12.91 -8.32
CA VAL A 145 -13.36 -11.77 -7.41
C VAL A 145 -12.25 -10.89 -7.98
N SER A 146 -12.51 -9.60 -8.08
CA SER A 146 -11.53 -8.63 -8.58
C SER A 146 -11.30 -7.51 -7.56
N ARG A 147 -10.14 -6.84 -7.68
CA ARG A 147 -9.81 -5.64 -6.93
C ARG A 147 -10.15 -4.40 -7.74
N GLY A 148 -10.75 -3.39 -7.10
CA GLY A 148 -11.09 -2.15 -7.77
C GLY A 148 -11.35 -1.01 -6.78
N ARG A 149 -12.00 0.07 -7.23
CA ARG A 149 -12.36 1.23 -6.43
C ARG A 149 -13.75 1.73 -6.79
N GLY A 150 -14.50 2.16 -5.75
CA GLY A 150 -15.82 2.75 -5.94
C GLY A 150 -16.86 1.77 -6.46
N TYR A 151 -17.69 2.20 -7.38
CA TYR A 151 -18.74 1.43 -8.02
C TYR A 151 -18.48 1.35 -9.52
N GLU A 152 -18.52 0.14 -10.07
CA GLU A 152 -18.28 -0.14 -11.48
C GLU A 152 -19.44 -0.98 -12.05
N PRO A 153 -20.27 -0.39 -12.93
CA PRO A 153 -21.33 -1.11 -13.61
C PRO A 153 -20.79 -2.23 -14.51
N ALA A 154 -21.54 -3.31 -14.62
CA ALA A 154 -21.17 -4.46 -15.44
C ALA A 154 -21.02 -4.13 -16.93
N ASP A 155 -21.84 -3.21 -17.44
CA ASP A 155 -21.85 -2.75 -18.84
C ASP A 155 -20.63 -1.89 -19.22
N GLN A 156 -20.00 -1.25 -18.25
CA GLN A 156 -18.78 -0.44 -18.47
C GLN A 156 -17.49 -1.26 -18.41
N ARG A 157 -17.58 -2.49 -17.94
CA ARG A 157 -16.45 -3.42 -17.85
C ARG A 157 -16.23 -4.08 -19.21
N HIS A 158 -15.65 -3.33 -20.14
CA HIS A 158 -15.21 -3.88 -21.41
C HIS A 158 -13.96 -4.71 -21.16
N SER A 159 -14.07 -6.02 -21.25
CA SER A 159 -12.91 -6.88 -21.44
C SER A 159 -12.47 -6.75 -22.90
N ASP A 160 -11.18 -6.58 -23.15
CA ASP A 160 -10.58 -6.58 -24.50
C ASP A 160 -10.85 -7.91 -25.26
N GLU A 161 -11.53 -8.86 -24.62
CA GLU A 161 -11.97 -10.17 -25.13
C GLU A 161 -13.46 -10.16 -25.54
N GLU A 162 -14.01 -9.05 -26.03
CA GLU A 162 -15.43 -9.00 -26.47
C GLU A 162 -15.80 -10.01 -27.57
N GLU A 163 -14.85 -10.61 -28.28
CA GLU A 163 -15.10 -11.57 -29.31
C GLU A 163 -15.51 -12.99 -28.83
N THR A 164 -15.36 -13.30 -27.51
CA THR A 164 -15.69 -14.64 -26.99
C THR A 164 -16.33 -14.59 -25.60
N ARG A 165 -17.48 -13.94 -25.47
CA ARG A 165 -18.29 -14.11 -24.24
C ARG A 165 -18.71 -15.57 -24.14
N ALA A 166 -18.10 -16.31 -23.22
CA ALA A 166 -18.51 -17.67 -22.93
C ALA A 166 -19.95 -17.68 -22.42
N ILE A 167 -20.83 -18.40 -23.10
CA ILE A 167 -22.24 -18.56 -22.74
C ILE A 167 -22.34 -19.02 -21.27
N GLY A 168 -23.21 -18.37 -20.46
CA GLY A 168 -23.41 -18.70 -19.05
C GLY A 168 -22.49 -17.97 -18.07
N ARG A 169 -21.69 -16.97 -18.52
CA ARG A 169 -20.95 -16.06 -17.68
C ARG A 169 -21.83 -14.85 -17.36
N LEU A 170 -22.21 -14.69 -16.09
CA LEU A 170 -23.08 -13.62 -15.61
C LEU A 170 -22.20 -12.53 -14.98
N GLN A 171 -22.32 -11.31 -15.47
CA GLN A 171 -21.58 -10.16 -14.95
C GLN A 171 -22.40 -9.45 -13.88
N LEU A 172 -21.73 -9.04 -12.78
CA LEU A 172 -22.34 -8.26 -11.70
C LEU A 172 -21.75 -6.85 -11.69
N ASP A 173 -22.59 -5.88 -11.33
CA ASP A 173 -22.07 -4.58 -10.90
C ASP A 173 -21.23 -4.76 -9.65
N ALA A 174 -20.02 -4.22 -9.66
CA ALA A 174 -19.11 -4.34 -8.55
C ALA A 174 -19.14 -3.09 -7.66
N SER A 175 -19.40 -3.27 -6.37
CA SER A 175 -19.21 -2.27 -5.34
C SER A 175 -17.96 -2.60 -4.55
N PHE A 176 -16.86 -1.96 -4.90
CA PHE A 176 -15.55 -2.21 -4.28
C PHE A 176 -15.38 -1.47 -2.94
N SER A 177 -16.21 -0.44 -2.67
CA SER A 177 -16.07 0.36 -1.45
C SER A 177 -16.21 -0.50 -0.20
N PRO A 178 -15.22 -0.49 0.72
CA PRO A 178 -15.34 -1.16 2.01
C PRO A 178 -16.28 -0.41 2.97
N VAL A 179 -16.67 0.83 2.62
CA VAL A 179 -17.54 1.69 3.44
C VAL A 179 -18.97 1.53 2.98
N LYS A 180 -19.83 1.04 3.88
CA LYS A 180 -21.28 0.92 3.65
C LYS A 180 -22.00 2.23 3.85
N ARG A 181 -21.67 2.94 4.93
CA ARG A 181 -22.36 4.17 5.32
C ARG A 181 -21.38 5.15 5.97
N LEU A 182 -21.51 6.41 5.60
CA LEU A 182 -20.83 7.51 6.28
C LEU A 182 -21.78 8.69 6.41
N ALA A 183 -21.94 9.17 7.64
CA ALA A 183 -22.57 10.44 7.95
C ALA A 183 -21.56 11.34 8.68
N TYR A 184 -21.63 12.65 8.46
CA TYR A 184 -20.86 13.60 9.24
C TYR A 184 -21.74 14.73 9.74
N SER A 185 -21.40 15.25 10.91
CA SER A 185 -21.99 16.47 11.48
C SER A 185 -20.89 17.38 12.00
N VAL A 186 -21.17 18.67 11.99
CA VAL A 186 -20.26 19.68 12.53
C VAL A 186 -20.97 20.32 13.70
N GLU A 187 -20.31 20.27 14.85
CA GLU A 187 -20.75 20.86 16.11
C GLU A 187 -19.79 22.00 16.50
N SER A 188 -20.20 22.88 17.40
CA SER A 188 -19.29 23.92 17.92
C SER A 188 -18.38 23.33 18.98
N ALA A 189 -17.07 23.63 18.85
CA ALA A 189 -16.07 23.30 19.85
C ALA A 189 -15.68 24.54 20.64
N ARG A 190 -15.31 24.35 21.91
CA ARG A 190 -14.79 25.41 22.76
C ARG A 190 -13.39 25.07 23.25
N VAL A 191 -12.46 25.98 22.97
CA VAL A 191 -11.12 25.94 23.54
C VAL A 191 -10.87 27.23 24.29
N GLU A 192 -10.75 27.14 25.61
CA GLU A 192 -10.60 28.27 26.50
C GLU A 192 -11.69 29.35 26.33
N GLN A 193 -11.35 30.51 25.76
CA GLN A 193 -12.27 31.60 25.49
C GLN A 193 -12.85 31.60 24.07
N ARG A 194 -12.29 30.80 23.17
CA ARG A 194 -12.81 30.66 21.79
C ARG A 194 -13.94 29.64 21.75
N THR A 195 -15.10 30.07 21.23
CA THR A 195 -16.31 29.25 21.09
C THR A 195 -16.75 29.09 19.63
N ASP A 196 -15.94 29.61 18.71
CA ASP A 196 -16.21 29.69 17.29
C ASP A 196 -15.49 28.60 16.50
N LEU A 197 -14.95 27.59 17.17
CA LEU A 197 -14.27 26.46 16.57
C LEU A 197 -15.24 25.36 16.17
N ASP A 198 -14.84 24.58 15.16
CA ASP A 198 -15.62 23.43 14.67
C ASP A 198 -15.14 22.13 15.36
N LYS A 199 -16.12 21.26 15.60
CA LYS A 199 -15.93 19.86 15.98
C LYS A 199 -16.55 19.00 14.91
N LEU A 200 -15.73 18.24 14.20
CA LEU A 200 -16.18 17.31 13.17
C LEU A 200 -16.45 15.93 13.79
N VAL A 201 -17.65 15.45 13.59
CA VAL A 201 -18.10 14.12 14.03
C VAL A 201 -18.39 13.28 12.79
N LEU A 202 -17.74 12.14 12.66
CA LEU A 202 -17.92 11.16 11.60
C LEU A 202 -18.56 9.89 12.18
N ASP A 203 -19.66 9.42 11.62
CA ASP A 203 -20.29 8.12 11.92
C ASP A 203 -20.08 7.21 10.70
N LEU A 204 -19.17 6.25 10.86
CA LEU A 204 -18.66 5.39 9.79
C LEU A 204 -19.04 3.95 10.06
N GLU A 205 -19.58 3.29 9.04
CA GLU A 205 -19.89 1.87 9.03
C GLU A 205 -19.20 1.20 7.83
N THR A 206 -18.40 0.16 8.10
CA THR A 206 -17.69 -0.63 7.11
C THR A 206 -18.36 -1.99 6.87
N ASN A 207 -17.91 -2.71 5.86
CA ASN A 207 -18.34 -4.08 5.60
C ASN A 207 -17.52 -5.14 6.38
N GLY A 208 -16.59 -4.71 7.25
CA GLY A 208 -15.72 -5.57 8.03
C GLY A 208 -14.39 -5.92 7.35
N THR A 209 -14.17 -5.50 6.10
CA THR A 209 -12.89 -5.75 5.40
C THR A 209 -11.79 -4.77 5.82
N ILE A 210 -12.16 -3.63 6.39
CA ILE A 210 -11.25 -2.61 6.92
C ILE A 210 -11.80 -2.08 8.24
N GLU A 211 -10.92 -1.78 9.16
CA GLU A 211 -11.28 -1.08 10.40
C GLU A 211 -11.64 0.38 10.11
N PRO A 212 -12.65 0.94 10.80
CA PRO A 212 -13.08 2.32 10.57
C PRO A 212 -11.97 3.37 10.73
N GLU A 213 -11.10 3.22 11.70
CA GLU A 213 -9.96 4.13 11.92
C GLU A 213 -8.99 4.07 10.75
N GLU A 214 -8.64 2.88 10.31
CA GLU A 214 -7.74 2.67 9.16
C GLU A 214 -8.35 3.20 7.86
N ALA A 215 -9.68 3.09 7.69
CA ALA A 215 -10.37 3.66 6.53
C ALA A 215 -10.21 5.18 6.48
N ILE A 216 -10.40 5.87 7.61
CA ILE A 216 -10.22 7.34 7.69
C ILE A 216 -8.77 7.72 7.44
N ARG A 217 -7.81 6.99 8.01
CA ARG A 217 -6.37 7.24 7.81
C ARG A 217 -5.99 7.13 6.32
N ARG A 218 -6.46 6.07 5.64
CA ARG A 218 -6.23 5.90 4.19
C ARG A 218 -6.89 6.99 3.37
N ALA A 219 -8.11 7.38 3.70
CA ALA A 219 -8.82 8.47 3.01
C ALA A 219 -8.09 9.81 3.17
N ALA A 220 -7.57 10.11 4.36
CA ALA A 220 -6.76 11.29 4.61
C ALA A 220 -5.45 11.28 3.83
N THR A 221 -4.79 10.12 3.73
CA THR A 221 -3.58 9.94 2.91
C THR A 221 -3.86 10.18 1.42
N ILE A 222 -4.97 9.65 0.89
CA ILE A 222 -5.39 9.90 -0.49
C ILE A 222 -5.60 11.40 -0.72
N LEU A 223 -6.28 12.08 0.20
CA LEU A 223 -6.51 13.53 0.12
C LEU A 223 -5.20 14.31 0.12
N GLN A 224 -4.30 13.96 1.02
CA GLN A 224 -2.97 14.59 1.12
C GLN A 224 -2.18 14.43 -0.18
N GLN A 225 -2.15 13.23 -0.75
CA GLN A 225 -1.47 12.95 -2.02
C GLN A 225 -2.04 13.78 -3.18
N GLN A 226 -3.37 13.94 -3.25
CA GLN A 226 -4.01 14.75 -4.29
C GLN A 226 -3.74 16.25 -4.11
N LEU A 227 -3.53 16.72 -2.88
CA LEU A 227 -3.22 18.11 -2.58
C LEU A 227 -1.72 18.42 -2.71
N ALA A 228 -0.85 17.43 -2.69
CA ALA A 228 0.61 17.61 -2.77
C ALA A 228 1.01 18.40 -4.02
N VAL A 229 0.39 18.13 -5.17
CA VAL A 229 0.63 18.86 -6.43
C VAL A 229 0.40 20.37 -6.29
N PHE A 230 -0.52 20.81 -5.44
CA PHE A 230 -0.78 22.24 -5.21
C PHE A 230 0.20 22.89 -4.23
N VAL A 231 0.88 22.10 -3.42
CA VAL A 231 1.91 22.58 -2.48
C VAL A 231 3.24 22.80 -3.22
N ASP A 232 3.57 21.92 -4.18
CA ASP A 232 4.79 21.97 -4.97
C ASP A 232 4.64 22.82 -6.26
N LEU A 233 3.87 23.93 -6.20
CA LEU A 233 3.69 24.84 -7.33
C LEU A 233 4.97 25.59 -7.74
N GLU A 234 6.04 25.54 -6.96
CA GLU A 234 7.37 25.98 -7.37
C GLU A 234 8.07 24.87 -8.14
N GLY A 235 7.72 24.80 -9.46
CA GLY A 235 8.46 24.11 -10.51
C GLY A 235 9.10 22.78 -10.15
N GLU A 236 8.83 21.81 -10.98
CA GLU A 236 9.55 20.53 -11.08
C GLU A 236 11.03 20.66 -10.69
N LYS A 237 11.32 20.65 -9.39
CA LYS A 237 12.50 19.95 -8.97
C LYS A 237 12.11 18.49 -9.25
N GLU A 238 12.61 17.97 -10.37
CA GLU A 238 12.73 16.54 -10.58
C GLU A 238 12.91 15.93 -9.19
N ALA A 239 11.94 15.15 -8.75
CA ALA A 239 12.15 14.30 -7.61
C ALA A 239 13.38 13.49 -8.01
N GLU A 240 14.53 13.89 -7.52
CA GLU A 240 15.70 13.03 -7.58
C GLU A 240 15.18 11.69 -7.06
N PRO A 241 15.27 10.62 -7.86
CA PRO A 241 14.87 9.32 -7.39
C PRO A 241 15.55 9.18 -6.03
N VAL A 242 14.80 8.88 -4.97
CA VAL A 242 15.36 8.54 -3.67
C VAL A 242 16.40 7.49 -4.00
N ARG A 243 17.65 7.94 -4.13
CA ARG A 243 18.79 7.04 -4.32
C ARG A 243 18.70 6.18 -3.07
N LYS A 244 18.28 4.93 -3.25
CA LYS A 244 18.55 3.90 -2.27
C LYS A 244 20.00 4.16 -1.92
N GLU A 245 20.29 4.53 -0.67
CA GLU A 245 21.64 4.53 -0.16
C GLU A 245 22.12 3.12 -0.50
N GLU A 246 22.91 3.00 -1.57
CA GLU A 246 23.59 1.75 -1.89
C GLU A 246 24.41 1.48 -0.64
N GLU A 247 24.06 0.40 0.04
CA GLU A 247 24.75 -0.04 1.24
C GLU A 247 26.23 -0.13 0.87
N ILE A 248 27.01 0.87 1.35
CA ILE A 248 28.46 0.91 1.11
C ILE A 248 29.00 -0.36 1.73
N ASP A 249 29.63 -1.21 0.93
CA ASP A 249 30.18 -2.47 1.39
C ASP A 249 31.06 -2.20 2.63
N PRO A 250 30.76 -2.80 3.80
CA PRO A 250 31.49 -2.59 5.04
C PRO A 250 33.00 -2.82 4.90
N VAL A 251 33.43 -3.58 3.89
CA VAL A 251 34.84 -3.83 3.55
C VAL A 251 35.56 -2.54 3.12
N LEU A 252 34.86 -1.61 2.45
CA LEU A 252 35.44 -0.36 1.97
C LEU A 252 35.79 0.65 3.08
N LEU A 253 35.07 0.54 4.22
CA LEU A 253 35.25 1.38 5.41
C LEU A 253 36.40 0.91 6.31
N ARG A 254 37.00 -0.25 6.01
CA ARG A 254 38.11 -0.77 6.79
C ARG A 254 39.42 0.00 6.47
N PRO A 255 40.28 0.17 7.49
CA PRO A 255 41.60 0.78 7.29
C PRO A 255 42.49 -0.08 6.39
N VAL A 256 43.39 0.56 5.66
CA VAL A 256 44.33 -0.11 4.76
C VAL A 256 45.26 -1.11 5.51
N ASP A 257 45.44 -0.92 6.83
CA ASP A 257 46.23 -1.83 7.67
C ASP A 257 45.62 -3.25 7.74
N ASP A 258 44.31 -3.40 7.55
CA ASP A 258 43.59 -4.69 7.54
C ASP A 258 43.86 -5.52 6.26
N LEU A 259 44.56 -4.93 5.29
CA LEU A 259 44.98 -5.65 4.05
C LEU A 259 46.22 -6.51 4.23
N GLU A 260 46.81 -6.59 5.45
CA GLU A 260 48.01 -7.38 5.74
C GLU A 260 49.20 -7.11 4.76
N LEU A 261 49.29 -5.84 4.32
CA LEU A 261 50.38 -5.39 3.45
C LEU A 261 51.72 -5.34 4.20
N THR A 262 52.83 -5.38 3.47
CA THR A 262 54.13 -5.13 4.09
C THR A 262 54.14 -3.74 4.75
N VAL A 263 54.84 -3.63 5.90
CA VAL A 263 54.95 -2.36 6.65
C VAL A 263 55.40 -1.19 5.77
N ARG A 264 56.25 -1.48 4.78
CA ARG A 264 56.71 -0.48 3.82
C ARG A 264 55.63 -0.01 2.88
N SER A 265 54.79 -0.94 2.36
CA SER A 265 53.65 -0.61 1.48
C SER A 265 52.58 0.19 2.25
N ALA A 266 52.25 -0.22 3.46
CA ALA A 266 51.26 0.48 4.30
C ALA A 266 51.71 1.93 4.63
N ASN A 267 52.97 2.13 5.00
CA ASN A 267 53.50 3.46 5.29
C ASN A 267 53.54 4.38 4.06
N CYS A 268 53.78 3.84 2.88
CA CYS A 268 53.75 4.61 1.62
C CYS A 268 52.33 5.08 1.29
N LEU A 269 51.30 4.24 1.52
CA LEU A 269 49.90 4.60 1.29
C LEU A 269 49.41 5.67 2.28
N LYS A 270 49.79 5.56 3.57
CA LYS A 270 49.50 6.56 4.59
C LYS A 270 50.14 7.93 4.32
N ALA A 271 51.36 7.93 3.76
CA ALA A 271 52.04 9.17 3.38
C ALA A 271 51.30 9.93 2.26
N GLU A 272 50.48 9.27 1.49
CA GLU A 272 49.65 9.85 0.42
C GLU A 272 48.19 10.06 0.87
N ASN A 273 47.94 10.05 2.18
CA ASN A 273 46.58 10.22 2.78
C ASN A 273 45.56 9.16 2.33
N ILE A 274 46.00 7.94 2.05
CA ILE A 274 45.18 6.78 1.73
C ILE A 274 45.02 5.95 3.02
N TYR A 275 43.95 6.15 3.75
CA TYR A 275 43.71 5.50 5.05
C TYR A 275 42.71 4.34 4.97
N TYR A 276 41.77 4.37 4.03
CA TYR A 276 40.72 3.37 3.90
C TYR A 276 40.84 2.60 2.59
N ILE A 277 40.32 1.38 2.56
CA ILE A 277 40.28 0.54 1.36
C ILE A 277 39.54 1.25 0.22
N GLY A 278 38.45 1.99 0.55
CA GLY A 278 37.71 2.80 -0.42
C GLY A 278 38.52 3.92 -1.07
N ASP A 279 39.49 4.52 -0.38
CA ASP A 279 40.41 5.50 -0.97
C ASP A 279 41.40 4.83 -1.94
N LEU A 280 41.87 3.64 -1.57
CA LEU A 280 42.85 2.88 -2.32
C LEU A 280 42.30 2.41 -3.68
N ILE A 281 41.09 1.85 -3.72
CA ILE A 281 40.50 1.31 -4.97
C ILE A 281 40.18 2.40 -5.99
N GLN A 282 39.97 3.65 -5.57
CA GLN A 282 39.75 4.77 -6.49
C GLN A 282 41.03 5.24 -7.19
N ARG A 283 42.21 4.90 -6.67
CA ARG A 283 43.49 5.25 -7.29
C ARG A 283 43.78 4.32 -8.45
N THR A 284 44.30 4.89 -9.52
CA THR A 284 44.77 4.13 -10.67
C THR A 284 46.20 3.60 -10.44
N GLU A 285 46.57 2.52 -11.13
CA GLU A 285 47.95 1.97 -11.09
C GLU A 285 49.00 3.02 -11.41
N VAL A 286 48.69 3.90 -12.36
CA VAL A 286 49.64 4.94 -12.82
C VAL A 286 49.85 6.00 -11.73
N GLU A 287 48.83 6.31 -10.94
CA GLU A 287 48.95 7.23 -9.81
C GLU A 287 49.76 6.61 -8.68
N LEU A 288 49.48 5.35 -8.33
CA LEU A 288 50.26 4.64 -7.30
C LEU A 288 51.71 4.44 -7.66
N LEU A 289 52.07 4.28 -8.94
CA LEU A 289 53.47 4.21 -9.39
C LEU A 289 54.21 5.55 -9.35
N LYS A 290 53.47 6.68 -9.29
CA LYS A 290 54.07 8.01 -9.13
C LYS A 290 54.44 8.32 -7.68
N THR A 291 53.89 7.57 -6.72
CA THR A 291 54.18 7.75 -5.30
C THR A 291 55.64 7.43 -4.98
N PRO A 292 56.36 8.30 -4.30
CA PRO A 292 57.73 8.04 -3.92
C PRO A 292 57.79 6.82 -2.98
N ASN A 293 58.73 5.92 -3.23
CA ASN A 293 59.02 4.69 -2.47
C ASN A 293 58.03 3.51 -2.66
N LEU A 294 57.01 3.61 -3.51
CA LEU A 294 56.14 2.49 -3.88
C LEU A 294 56.71 1.81 -5.15
N GLY A 295 57.25 0.60 -5.02
CA GLY A 295 57.85 -0.15 -6.12
C GLY A 295 56.84 -1.05 -6.83
N LYS A 296 57.23 -1.53 -8.06
CA LYS A 296 56.37 -2.48 -8.81
C LYS A 296 56.00 -3.74 -8.03
N LYS A 297 56.89 -4.23 -7.15
CA LYS A 297 56.61 -5.40 -6.29
C LYS A 297 55.49 -5.12 -5.28
N SER A 298 55.50 -3.95 -4.62
CA SER A 298 54.45 -3.53 -3.70
C SER A 298 53.10 -3.32 -4.41
N LEU A 299 53.12 -2.84 -5.65
CA LEU A 299 51.90 -2.69 -6.44
C LEU A 299 51.28 -4.05 -6.80
N THR A 300 52.09 -5.05 -7.15
CA THR A 300 51.63 -6.40 -7.42
C THR A 300 51.03 -7.03 -6.15
N GLU A 301 51.67 -6.87 -4.99
CA GLU A 301 51.18 -7.30 -3.68
C GLU A 301 49.79 -6.69 -3.38
N ILE A 302 49.63 -5.37 -3.57
CA ILE A 302 48.34 -4.67 -3.37
C ILE A 302 47.26 -5.21 -4.31
N LYS A 303 47.58 -5.43 -5.59
CA LYS A 303 46.64 -6.00 -6.56
C LYS A 303 46.17 -7.40 -6.19
N ASP A 304 47.10 -8.27 -5.82
CA ASP A 304 46.79 -9.67 -5.47
C ASP A 304 45.90 -9.74 -4.24
N ILE A 305 46.12 -8.88 -3.24
CA ILE A 305 45.33 -8.82 -2.03
C ILE A 305 43.95 -8.22 -2.34
N LEU A 306 43.85 -7.15 -3.14
CA LEU A 306 42.56 -6.61 -3.56
C LEU A 306 41.75 -7.61 -4.39
N ALA A 307 42.40 -8.30 -5.33
CA ALA A 307 41.77 -9.33 -6.15
C ALA A 307 41.23 -10.51 -5.32
N SER A 308 41.93 -10.92 -4.25
CA SER A 308 41.45 -11.96 -3.32
C SER A 308 40.18 -11.58 -2.57
N ARG A 309 39.89 -10.26 -2.45
CA ARG A 309 38.71 -9.70 -1.84
C ARG A 309 37.66 -9.24 -2.87
N GLY A 310 37.85 -9.55 -4.15
CA GLY A 310 36.94 -9.17 -5.24
C GLY A 310 36.99 -7.69 -5.63
N LEU A 311 38.02 -6.96 -5.21
CA LEU A 311 38.22 -5.54 -5.48
C LEU A 311 39.31 -5.31 -6.54
N SER A 312 39.24 -4.17 -7.26
CA SER A 312 40.22 -3.79 -8.25
C SER A 312 40.58 -2.30 -8.17
N LEU A 313 41.79 -1.94 -8.56
CA LEU A 313 42.23 -0.54 -8.65
C LEU A 313 41.51 0.18 -9.80
N GLY A 314 41.21 1.47 -9.62
CA GLY A 314 40.54 2.29 -10.61
C GLY A 314 38.97 2.19 -10.56
N MET A 315 38.39 1.57 -9.56
CA MET A 315 36.93 1.56 -9.34
C MET A 315 36.47 2.95 -8.94
N ARG A 316 35.39 3.45 -9.55
CA ARG A 316 34.78 4.73 -9.18
C ARG A 316 33.64 4.47 -8.19
N LEU A 317 33.72 5.09 -7.03
CA LEU A 317 32.65 5.13 -6.03
C LEU A 317 31.99 6.50 -6.10
N GLU A 318 30.68 6.54 -6.42
CA GLU A 318 29.94 7.80 -6.61
C GLU A 318 29.72 8.56 -5.29
N ASN A 319 29.72 7.88 -4.13
CA ASN A 319 29.42 8.46 -2.81
C ASN A 319 30.57 8.29 -1.81
N TRP A 320 31.84 8.48 -2.23
CA TRP A 320 33.00 8.40 -1.36
C TRP A 320 33.66 9.78 -1.14
N PRO A 321 34.12 10.16 0.08
CA PRO A 321 33.96 9.46 1.36
C PRO A 321 32.53 9.64 1.95
N PRO A 322 32.01 8.62 2.66
CA PRO A 322 30.71 8.71 3.30
C PRO A 322 30.69 9.77 4.41
N ALA A 323 29.49 10.27 4.75
CA ALA A 323 29.31 11.33 5.74
C ALA A 323 29.90 10.97 7.13
N SER A 324 29.95 9.67 7.45
CA SER A 324 30.56 9.15 8.70
C SER A 324 32.08 9.37 8.80
N LEU A 325 32.78 9.47 7.69
CA LEU A 325 34.23 9.71 7.65
C LEU A 325 34.62 11.18 7.48
N ARG A 326 33.64 12.07 7.20
CA ARG A 326 33.89 13.52 7.04
C ARG A 326 33.94 14.27 8.38
N SER A 327 33.60 13.65 9.49
CA SER A 327 33.48 14.30 10.80
C SER A 327 34.75 14.26 11.67
N ASP A 328 35.84 13.59 11.25
CA ASP A 328 37.06 13.42 12.06
C ASP A 328 38.21 14.37 11.72
N ASP A 329 37.99 15.37 10.86
CA ASP A 329 38.97 16.45 10.61
C ASP A 329 38.58 17.73 11.38
N LYS A 330 38.76 17.69 12.71
CA LYS A 330 38.90 18.92 13.54
C LYS A 330 39.89 18.68 14.68
#